data_647ba0e9705362eb53b3f26945f737f8
#
_entry.id   647ba0e9705362eb53b3f26945f737f8
#
_cell.length_a   1.000
_cell.length_b   1.000
_cell.length_c   1.000
_cell.angle_alpha   90.00
_cell.angle_beta   90.00
_cell.angle_gamma   90.00
#
_symmetry.space_group_name_H-M   'P 1'
#
loop_
_entity.id
_entity.type
_entity.pdbx_description
1 polymer ?
#
loop_
_entity_poly.entity_id
_entity_poly.type
_entity_poly.pdbx_seq_one_letter_code
_entity_poly.pdbx_strand_id
1 'polypeptide(L)'
;MYIKTRNVWILAALLCGQIGVQAQEALPKEVKVGKERIKARHEICLPQIDDYQLLKCDFHIHTIFSDGIVWPSLRVQEAWEEGLDAIAITDHIEGQPARRGLQTGNHNYSFDAAREEAFRRNIILIKGGEITRSMPPGHLNALFVEDLNVLDQKDYMKAIEEAHNQGAFIQWNHPGWGVNEIKWHDVHEELYKKGWLNGIEVFNEFEWYPVALDWVNEKNLTLLGNTDVHDVIERLYDFQTTTHRPMTLVLAKERTEEGIKDALFNRRTMVYFYDNLMGKKEYLDKFFWGAVQVSPVYYSSEKRNYLEIKNSSDVPFRLKKVDKARKGYPERIEIPARHSVTVVLSKDDNNTGKVQYEVENLIVSPREKLQVALF
;
A
#
# COMPACT_ATOMS: atom_id res chain seq x y z
N MET A 1 -82.94 7.99 -22.17
CA MET A 1 -82.05 8.16 -21.02
C MET A 1 -80.59 8.15 -21.51
N TYR A 2 -80.23 9.28 -22.12
CA TYR A 2 -78.92 9.49 -22.74
C TYR A 2 -78.38 10.83 -22.22
N ILE A 3 -77.80 10.84 -21.08
CA ILE A 3 -76.96 11.94 -20.61
C ILE A 3 -76.09 11.37 -19.48
N LYS A 4 -74.80 11.14 -19.73
CA LYS A 4 -73.75 11.14 -18.71
C LYS A 4 -72.34 10.72 -19.16
N THR A 5 -72.11 10.52 -20.45
CA THR A 5 -70.77 10.08 -20.90
C THR A 5 -69.87 11.18 -21.49
N ARG A 6 -70.39 12.41 -21.74
CA ARG A 6 -69.59 13.51 -22.35
C ARG A 6 -68.72 14.30 -21.35
N ASN A 7 -69.12 14.35 -20.10
CA ASN A 7 -68.39 15.17 -19.11
C ASN A 7 -67.17 14.47 -18.45
N VAL A 8 -67.11 13.14 -18.50
CA VAL A 8 -66.01 12.37 -17.93
C VAL A 8 -64.75 12.50 -18.79
N TRP A 9 -64.93 12.52 -20.12
CA TRP A 9 -63.76 12.63 -21.03
C TRP A 9 -63.12 14.05 -21.05
N ILE A 10 -63.90 15.08 -20.84
CA ILE A 10 -63.43 16.46 -20.78
C ILE A 10 -62.61 16.69 -19.49
N LEU A 11 -63.05 16.09 -18.37
CA LEU A 11 -62.31 16.17 -17.10
C LEU A 11 -60.99 15.38 -17.16
N ALA A 12 -61.00 14.17 -17.81
CA ALA A 12 -59.79 13.36 -17.97
C ALA A 12 -58.78 14.04 -18.90
N ALA A 13 -59.27 14.66 -20.00
CA ALA A 13 -58.40 15.38 -20.93
C ALA A 13 -57.80 16.67 -20.29
N LEU A 14 -58.57 17.37 -19.46
CA LEU A 14 -58.06 18.52 -18.70
C LEU A 14 -57.05 18.13 -17.61
N LEU A 15 -57.29 17.01 -16.91
CA LEU A 15 -56.36 16.47 -15.94
C LEU A 15 -55.05 15.94 -16.60
N CYS A 16 -55.13 15.27 -17.73
CA CYS A 16 -53.97 14.83 -18.48
C CYS A 16 -53.18 16.01 -19.09
N GLY A 17 -53.88 17.07 -19.54
CA GLY A 17 -53.23 18.29 -20.04
C GLY A 17 -52.50 19.09 -18.96
N GLN A 18 -53.09 19.19 -17.75
CA GLN A 18 -52.44 19.86 -16.64
C GLN A 18 -51.24 19.07 -16.08
N ILE A 19 -51.34 17.74 -16.04
CA ILE A 19 -50.20 16.91 -15.62
C ILE A 19 -49.07 17.00 -16.65
N GLY A 20 -49.36 17.03 -17.94
CA GLY A 20 -48.36 17.18 -18.99
C GLY A 20 -47.65 18.54 -18.96
N VAL A 21 -48.36 19.61 -18.69
CA VAL A 21 -47.79 20.99 -18.56
C VAL A 21 -46.95 21.09 -17.28
N GLN A 22 -47.43 20.55 -16.16
CA GLN A 22 -46.64 20.54 -14.93
C GLN A 22 -45.37 19.63 -15.03
N ALA A 23 -45.46 18.50 -15.73
CA ALA A 23 -44.30 17.64 -15.98
C ALA A 23 -43.27 18.32 -16.89
N GLN A 24 -43.72 19.15 -17.82
CA GLN A 24 -42.82 19.88 -18.72
C GLN A 24 -42.15 21.08 -18.06
N GLU A 25 -42.83 21.74 -17.13
CA GLU A 25 -42.25 22.84 -16.30
C GLU A 25 -41.36 22.33 -15.18
N ALA A 26 -41.58 21.09 -14.73
CA ALA A 26 -40.82 20.47 -13.66
C ALA A 26 -39.49 19.79 -14.13
N LEU A 27 -39.32 19.64 -15.42
CA LEU A 27 -38.02 19.13 -15.95
C LEU A 27 -36.99 20.25 -15.86
N PRO A 28 -35.95 20.13 -15.06
CA PRO A 28 -34.88 21.10 -15.02
C PRO A 28 -34.27 21.25 -16.41
N LYS A 29 -34.08 22.51 -16.86
CA LYS A 29 -33.40 22.77 -18.15
C LYS A 29 -31.98 22.19 -18.19
N GLU A 30 -31.44 21.87 -17.04
CA GLU A 30 -30.16 21.17 -16.86
C GLU A 30 -30.41 19.95 -15.97
N VAL A 31 -29.96 18.79 -16.43
CA VAL A 31 -29.86 17.62 -15.57
C VAL A 31 -28.77 17.95 -14.53
N LYS A 32 -29.15 18.35 -13.36
CA LYS A 32 -28.22 18.41 -12.22
C LYS A 32 -27.87 16.98 -11.85
N VAL A 33 -26.90 16.41 -12.53
CA VAL A 33 -26.20 15.24 -12.01
C VAL A 33 -25.64 15.69 -10.67
N GLY A 34 -25.96 14.99 -9.60
CA GLY A 34 -25.43 15.33 -8.28
C GLY A 34 -23.93 15.58 -8.40
N LYS A 35 -23.47 16.75 -7.96
CA LYS A 35 -22.07 17.17 -8.10
C LYS A 35 -21.10 16.29 -7.32
N GLU A 36 -21.63 15.38 -6.55
CA GLU A 36 -20.86 14.53 -5.66
C GLU A 36 -21.08 13.06 -6.04
N ARG A 37 -20.31 12.58 -6.99
CA ARG A 37 -19.88 11.19 -6.90
C ARG A 37 -18.89 11.16 -5.75
N ILE A 38 -19.38 10.90 -4.55
CA ILE A 38 -18.52 10.56 -3.43
C ILE A 38 -17.95 9.19 -3.78
N LYS A 39 -16.75 9.16 -4.35
CA LYS A 39 -15.98 7.92 -4.38
C LYS A 39 -15.69 7.60 -2.91
N ALA A 40 -16.12 6.45 -2.46
CA ALA A 40 -15.82 6.00 -1.12
C ALA A 40 -14.32 5.70 -1.03
N ARG A 41 -13.66 6.19 0.02
CA ARG A 41 -12.30 5.77 0.35
C ARG A 41 -12.34 4.27 0.70
N HIS A 42 -11.47 3.50 0.11
CA HIS A 42 -11.23 2.13 0.56
C HIS A 42 -10.52 2.16 1.91
N GLU A 43 -11.02 1.40 2.88
CA GLU A 43 -10.38 1.31 4.19
C GLU A 43 -9.69 -0.04 4.33
N ILE A 44 -8.37 0.00 4.47
CA ILE A 44 -7.56 -1.19 4.75
C ILE A 44 -7.39 -1.29 6.25
N CYS A 45 -8.04 -2.26 6.87
CA CYS A 45 -7.99 -2.47 8.31
C CYS A 45 -6.82 -3.38 8.67
N LEU A 46 -5.89 -2.81 9.39
CA LEU A 46 -4.70 -3.48 9.93
C LEU A 46 -4.76 -3.46 11.46
N PRO A 47 -4.15 -4.44 12.14
CA PRO A 47 -4.09 -4.45 13.60
C PRO A 47 -3.19 -3.31 14.10
N GLN A 48 -3.45 -2.86 15.32
CA GLN A 48 -2.51 -2.00 16.03
C GLN A 48 -1.31 -2.83 16.49
N ILE A 49 -0.11 -2.27 16.38
CA ILE A 49 1.13 -2.87 16.87
C ILE A 49 1.71 -1.97 17.97
N ASP A 50 1.68 -2.44 19.22
CA ASP A 50 2.10 -1.66 20.39
C ASP A 50 1.43 -0.26 20.39
N ASP A 51 2.22 0.80 20.51
CA ASP A 51 1.82 2.21 20.44
C ASP A 51 1.97 2.83 19.04
N TYR A 52 2.31 2.01 18.03
CA TYR A 52 2.47 2.47 16.65
C TYR A 52 1.17 2.43 15.86
N GLN A 53 0.97 3.46 15.03
CA GLN A 53 0.00 3.45 13.95
C GLN A 53 0.63 2.86 12.70
N LEU A 54 -0.05 1.93 12.05
CA LEU A 54 0.37 1.40 10.75
C LEU A 54 -0.12 2.31 9.64
N LEU A 55 0.77 3.16 9.13
CA LEU A 55 0.47 4.04 8.02
C LEU A 55 0.78 3.35 6.70
N LYS A 56 -0.17 3.42 5.77
CA LYS A 56 -0.08 2.86 4.42
C LYS A 56 0.52 3.91 3.51
N CYS A 57 1.71 3.65 2.97
CA CYS A 57 2.50 4.62 2.25
C CYS A 57 2.98 4.08 0.91
N ASP A 58 3.15 4.97 -0.06
CA ASP A 58 3.79 4.71 -1.33
C ASP A 58 4.83 5.81 -1.59
N PHE A 59 6.09 5.44 -1.65
CA PHE A 59 7.22 6.37 -1.72
C PHE A 59 7.89 6.42 -3.09
N HIS A 60 7.21 5.90 -4.13
CA HIS A 60 7.73 5.91 -5.49
C HIS A 60 6.58 6.08 -6.50
N ILE A 61 6.35 7.32 -6.91
CA ILE A 61 5.23 7.71 -7.77
C ILE A 61 5.69 8.76 -8.79
N HIS A 62 5.37 8.53 -10.07
CA HIS A 62 5.65 9.45 -11.16
C HIS A 62 4.43 10.20 -11.65
N THR A 63 4.66 11.40 -12.17
CA THR A 63 3.63 12.29 -12.72
C THR A 63 3.97 12.74 -14.15
N ILE A 64 3.13 13.60 -14.71
CA ILE A 64 3.39 14.20 -16.04
C ILE A 64 4.65 15.08 -16.06
N PHE A 65 5.23 15.43 -14.92
CA PHE A 65 6.44 16.24 -14.82
C PHE A 65 7.71 15.41 -15.01
N SER A 66 7.61 14.09 -15.01
CA SER A 66 8.62 13.17 -15.55
C SER A 66 8.04 12.35 -16.70
N ASP A 67 7.98 11.07 -16.64
CA ASP A 67 7.50 10.18 -17.69
C ASP A 67 6.14 9.52 -17.37
N GLY A 68 5.59 9.75 -16.18
CA GLY A 68 4.21 9.41 -15.85
C GLY A 68 3.18 10.17 -16.70
N ILE A 69 1.93 9.76 -16.67
CA ILE A 69 0.85 10.37 -17.48
C ILE A 69 -0.24 11.03 -16.63
N VAL A 70 -0.11 11.02 -15.30
CA VAL A 70 -1.12 11.48 -14.36
C VAL A 70 -0.71 12.81 -13.72
N TRP A 71 -1.67 13.72 -13.56
CA TRP A 71 -1.44 15.00 -12.90
C TRP A 71 -1.20 14.81 -11.39
N PRO A 72 -0.30 15.57 -10.72
CA PRO A 72 0.05 15.38 -9.31
C PRO A 72 -1.13 15.32 -8.35
N SER A 73 -2.10 16.21 -8.48
CA SER A 73 -3.29 16.19 -7.60
C SER A 73 -4.17 14.95 -7.80
N LEU A 74 -4.14 14.33 -8.99
CA LEU A 74 -4.83 13.06 -9.24
C LEU A 74 -4.10 11.89 -8.57
N ARG A 75 -2.76 11.92 -8.47
CA ARG A 75 -1.99 10.93 -7.67
C ARG A 75 -2.42 10.93 -6.21
N VAL A 76 -2.67 12.12 -5.66
CA VAL A 76 -3.22 12.25 -4.30
C VAL A 76 -4.61 11.65 -4.21
N GLN A 77 -5.45 11.90 -5.22
CA GLN A 77 -6.80 11.35 -5.25
C GLN A 77 -6.79 9.82 -5.35
N GLU A 78 -5.99 9.25 -6.25
CA GLU A 78 -5.77 7.80 -6.36
C GLU A 78 -5.34 7.20 -5.02
N ALA A 79 -4.36 7.79 -4.35
CA ALA A 79 -3.87 7.33 -3.05
C ALA A 79 -4.96 7.36 -1.97
N TRP A 80 -5.76 8.43 -1.95
CA TRP A 80 -6.86 8.55 -1.01
C TRP A 80 -7.95 7.51 -1.27
N GLU A 81 -8.35 7.32 -2.52
CA GLU A 81 -9.37 6.34 -2.91
C GLU A 81 -8.97 4.92 -2.51
N GLU A 82 -7.69 4.61 -2.58
CA GLU A 82 -7.13 3.30 -2.24
C GLU A 82 -6.75 3.13 -0.77
N GLY A 83 -7.02 4.11 0.06
CA GLY A 83 -6.84 4.01 1.51
C GLY A 83 -5.44 4.30 2.03
N LEU A 84 -4.55 4.88 1.22
CA LEU A 84 -3.22 5.29 1.67
C LEU A 84 -3.28 6.47 2.65
N ASP A 85 -2.31 6.55 3.52
CA ASP A 85 -2.13 7.63 4.50
C ASP A 85 -1.12 8.67 4.04
N ALA A 86 -0.11 8.23 3.28
CA ALA A 86 0.96 9.09 2.76
C ALA A 86 1.43 8.66 1.38
N ILE A 87 1.90 9.62 0.60
CA ILE A 87 2.62 9.38 -0.65
C ILE A 87 3.83 10.30 -0.77
N ALA A 88 4.84 9.85 -1.51
CA ALA A 88 5.88 10.73 -2.04
C ALA A 88 5.74 10.82 -3.56
N ILE A 89 5.75 12.04 -4.09
CA ILE A 89 5.92 12.25 -5.54
C ILE A 89 7.42 12.30 -5.79
N THR A 90 7.90 11.44 -6.67
CA THR A 90 9.32 11.18 -6.91
C THR A 90 9.64 11.22 -8.41
N ASP A 91 9.15 12.25 -9.08
CA ASP A 91 9.46 12.47 -10.50
C ASP A 91 10.98 12.46 -10.74
N HIS A 92 11.41 11.94 -11.88
CA HIS A 92 12.81 11.93 -12.28
C HIS A 92 13.42 13.33 -12.25
N ILE A 93 14.58 13.47 -11.61
CA ILE A 93 15.37 14.72 -11.61
C ILE A 93 15.96 14.94 -12.99
N GLU A 94 16.49 13.85 -13.59
CA GLU A 94 17.01 13.88 -14.93
C GLU A 94 15.94 13.48 -15.96
N GLY A 95 15.99 14.11 -17.11
CA GLY A 95 15.15 13.69 -18.23
C GLY A 95 13.69 14.13 -18.15
N GLN A 96 13.42 15.29 -17.55
CA GLN A 96 12.12 15.93 -17.69
C GLN A 96 11.74 15.98 -19.20
N PRO A 97 10.58 15.41 -19.59
CA PRO A 97 10.32 15.17 -20.99
C PRO A 97 10.02 16.46 -21.75
N ALA A 98 11.06 17.05 -22.36
CA ALA A 98 10.91 18.12 -23.36
C ALA A 98 9.81 17.81 -24.40
N ARG A 99 9.62 16.54 -24.66
CA ARG A 99 8.61 16.01 -25.61
C ARG A 99 7.16 16.35 -25.25
N ARG A 100 6.85 16.78 -24.03
CA ARG A 100 5.47 17.14 -23.62
C ARG A 100 5.25 18.63 -23.45
N GLY A 101 6.27 19.47 -23.65
CA GLY A 101 6.16 20.91 -23.45
C GLY A 101 5.85 21.33 -22.00
N LEU A 102 6.08 20.44 -21.04
CA LEU A 102 5.78 20.64 -19.63
C LEU A 102 7.03 20.89 -18.79
N GLN A 103 8.15 21.23 -19.41
CA GLN A 103 9.35 21.61 -18.66
C GLN A 103 9.10 22.89 -17.88
N THR A 104 9.15 22.80 -16.58
CA THR A 104 9.00 23.95 -15.69
C THR A 104 10.34 24.56 -15.29
N GLY A 105 11.46 23.84 -15.46
CA GLY A 105 12.76 24.21 -14.90
C GLY A 105 12.77 24.24 -13.36
N ASN A 106 11.74 23.69 -12.71
CA ASN A 106 11.60 23.63 -11.27
C ASN A 106 11.10 22.25 -10.85
N HIS A 107 11.97 21.42 -10.29
CA HIS A 107 11.66 20.06 -9.85
C HIS A 107 10.72 20.01 -8.63
N ASN A 108 10.55 21.12 -7.90
CA ASN A 108 9.59 21.19 -6.80
C ASN A 108 8.12 21.30 -7.26
N TYR A 109 7.89 21.60 -8.54
CA TYR A 109 6.56 21.98 -9.04
C TYR A 109 5.53 20.84 -8.91
N SER A 110 5.92 19.60 -9.13
CA SER A 110 4.99 18.45 -9.00
C SER A 110 4.48 18.30 -7.57
N PHE A 111 5.35 18.46 -6.59
CA PHE A 111 4.96 18.47 -5.17
C PHE A 111 4.02 19.66 -4.88
N ASP A 112 4.38 20.87 -5.33
CA ASP A 112 3.56 22.07 -5.08
C ASP A 112 2.17 21.96 -5.71
N ALA A 113 2.07 21.37 -6.92
CA ALA A 113 0.80 21.13 -7.62
C ALA A 113 -0.13 20.11 -6.92
N ALA A 114 0.42 19.26 -6.06
CA ALA A 114 -0.32 18.25 -5.29
C ALA A 114 -0.78 18.75 -3.90
N ARG A 115 -0.13 19.78 -3.33
CA ARG A 115 -0.27 20.18 -1.92
C ARG A 115 -1.71 20.47 -1.50
N GLU A 116 -2.45 21.24 -2.30
CA GLU A 116 -3.84 21.62 -1.95
C GLU A 116 -4.73 20.38 -1.87
N GLU A 117 -4.63 19.47 -2.83
CA GLU A 117 -5.41 18.24 -2.83
C GLU A 117 -5.01 17.32 -1.66
N ALA A 118 -3.73 17.22 -1.35
CA ALA A 118 -3.23 16.44 -0.21
C ALA A 118 -3.80 16.97 1.12
N PHE A 119 -3.79 18.29 1.30
CA PHE A 119 -4.40 18.92 2.46
C PHE A 119 -5.91 18.63 2.56
N ARG A 120 -6.65 18.79 1.45
CA ARG A 120 -8.10 18.53 1.41
C ARG A 120 -8.46 17.08 1.70
N ARG A 121 -7.62 16.13 1.26
CA ARG A 121 -7.82 14.69 1.43
C ARG A 121 -7.21 14.15 2.72
N ASN A 122 -6.51 14.97 3.48
CA ASN A 122 -5.76 14.54 4.66
C ASN A 122 -4.75 13.41 4.34
N ILE A 123 -4.09 13.53 3.17
CA ILE A 123 -2.96 12.70 2.77
C ILE A 123 -1.67 13.42 3.16
N ILE A 124 -0.75 12.72 3.82
CA ILE A 124 0.59 13.23 4.10
C ILE A 124 1.37 13.18 2.78
N LEU A 125 1.71 14.36 2.26
CA LEU A 125 2.46 14.49 1.02
C LEU A 125 3.93 14.75 1.33
N ILE A 126 4.79 13.83 0.93
CA ILE A 126 6.24 13.89 1.14
C ILE A 126 6.90 14.41 -0.14
N LYS A 127 7.78 15.40 0.01
CA LYS A 127 8.58 15.89 -1.10
C LYS A 127 9.73 14.94 -1.37
N GLY A 128 9.80 14.44 -2.62
CA GLY A 128 10.86 13.55 -3.06
C GLY A 128 11.16 13.73 -4.55
N GLY A 129 12.25 13.13 -4.98
CA GLY A 129 12.64 13.08 -6.38
C GLY A 129 13.54 11.88 -6.64
N GLU A 130 13.48 11.37 -7.85
CA GLU A 130 14.28 10.23 -8.27
C GLU A 130 15.53 10.68 -9.01
N ILE A 131 16.69 10.43 -8.41
CA ILE A 131 18.01 10.56 -9.05
C ILE A 131 18.19 9.35 -9.96
N THR A 132 18.11 9.56 -11.28
CA THR A 132 18.02 8.51 -12.27
C THR A 132 19.35 8.31 -12.98
N ARG A 133 19.93 7.13 -12.85
CA ARG A 133 21.19 6.74 -13.52
C ARG A 133 21.09 5.30 -14.02
N SER A 134 21.89 4.99 -15.03
CA SER A 134 22.11 3.60 -15.40
C SER A 134 22.77 2.82 -14.27
N MET A 135 22.45 1.53 -14.15
CA MET A 135 23.07 0.65 -13.17
C MET A 135 24.56 0.38 -13.52
N PRO A 136 25.52 0.55 -12.60
CA PRO A 136 25.41 1.18 -11.30
C PRO A 136 25.47 2.71 -11.33
N PRO A 137 24.90 3.47 -10.37
CA PRO A 137 24.24 3.04 -9.15
C PRO A 137 22.78 2.61 -9.35
N GLY A 138 22.16 2.86 -10.49
CA GLY A 138 20.73 2.72 -10.70
C GLY A 138 19.96 3.97 -10.23
N HIS A 139 18.69 3.79 -9.94
CA HIS A 139 17.78 4.85 -9.52
C HIS A 139 17.71 4.92 -7.98
N LEU A 140 17.71 6.13 -7.46
CA LEU A 140 17.60 6.38 -6.03
C LEU A 140 16.58 7.47 -5.75
N ASN A 141 15.59 7.19 -4.90
CA ASN A 141 14.70 8.23 -4.40
C ASN A 141 15.33 8.94 -3.20
N ALA A 142 15.30 10.27 -3.23
CA ALA A 142 15.58 11.12 -2.10
C ALA A 142 14.24 11.65 -1.56
N LEU A 143 13.87 11.29 -0.34
CA LEU A 143 12.63 11.70 0.33
C LEU A 143 12.90 12.76 1.39
N PHE A 144 11.94 13.62 1.68
CA PHE A 144 12.01 14.71 2.65
C PHE A 144 13.04 15.79 2.27
N VAL A 145 13.15 16.05 0.97
CA VAL A 145 14.05 17.06 0.41
C VAL A 145 13.37 18.43 0.48
N GLU A 146 14.12 19.44 0.89
CA GLU A 146 13.62 20.83 0.94
C GLU A 146 13.57 21.47 -0.45
N ASP A 147 14.66 21.34 -1.23
CA ASP A 147 14.78 21.83 -2.60
C ASP A 147 15.32 20.75 -3.54
N LEU A 148 14.47 20.28 -4.44
CA LEU A 148 14.82 19.27 -5.44
C LEU A 148 15.70 19.81 -6.57
N ASN A 149 15.71 21.13 -6.80
CA ASN A 149 16.47 21.72 -7.92
C ASN A 149 17.98 21.52 -7.74
N VAL A 150 18.48 21.46 -6.48
CA VAL A 150 19.91 21.26 -6.22
C VAL A 150 20.36 19.81 -6.52
N LEU A 151 19.42 18.88 -6.69
CA LEU A 151 19.72 17.50 -7.06
C LEU A 151 20.00 17.33 -8.57
N ASP A 152 19.66 18.33 -9.41
CA ASP A 152 19.97 18.30 -10.84
C ASP A 152 21.47 18.53 -11.07
N GLN A 153 22.26 17.50 -10.85
CA GLN A 153 23.69 17.47 -10.93
C GLN A 153 24.15 16.49 -12.01
N LYS A 154 25.16 16.85 -12.81
CA LYS A 154 25.78 15.92 -13.76
C LYS A 154 26.44 14.73 -13.06
N ASP A 155 27.08 15.01 -11.94
CA ASP A 155 27.70 14.00 -11.08
C ASP A 155 26.67 13.47 -10.09
N TYR A 156 26.34 12.19 -10.21
CA TYR A 156 25.32 11.56 -9.34
C TYR A 156 25.75 11.51 -7.85
N MET A 157 27.05 11.41 -7.58
CA MET A 157 27.53 11.44 -6.19
C MET A 157 27.28 12.80 -5.54
N LYS A 158 27.38 13.89 -6.31
CA LYS A 158 27.02 15.23 -5.84
C LYS A 158 25.51 15.36 -5.64
N ALA A 159 24.70 14.80 -6.53
CA ALA A 159 23.24 14.79 -6.35
C ALA A 159 22.84 14.07 -5.03
N ILE A 160 23.46 12.92 -4.76
CA ILE A 160 23.22 12.15 -3.52
C ILE A 160 23.75 12.93 -2.29
N GLU A 161 24.90 13.55 -2.41
CA GLU A 161 25.49 14.39 -1.32
C GLU A 161 24.57 15.56 -0.98
N GLU A 162 24.03 16.26 -1.98
CA GLU A 162 23.07 17.36 -1.78
C GLU A 162 21.77 16.87 -1.12
N ALA A 163 21.26 15.72 -1.53
CA ALA A 163 20.13 15.09 -0.88
C ALA A 163 20.42 14.76 0.61
N HIS A 164 21.58 14.15 0.87
CA HIS A 164 22.01 13.82 2.22
C HIS A 164 22.17 15.07 3.09
N ASN A 165 22.77 16.15 2.56
CA ASN A 165 22.99 17.41 3.27
C ASN A 165 21.67 18.09 3.69
N GLN A 166 20.58 17.84 2.95
CA GLN A 166 19.23 18.26 3.32
C GLN A 166 18.55 17.31 4.33
N GLY A 167 19.23 16.25 4.76
CA GLY A 167 18.67 15.26 5.68
C GLY A 167 17.63 14.34 5.01
N ALA A 168 17.77 14.11 3.71
CA ALA A 168 16.90 13.20 2.98
C ALA A 168 17.09 11.75 3.43
N PHE A 169 16.01 10.98 3.37
CA PHE A 169 16.04 9.52 3.38
C PHE A 169 16.26 9.03 1.94
N ILE A 170 17.35 8.31 1.72
CA ILE A 170 17.75 7.86 0.38
C ILE A 170 17.51 6.35 0.26
N GLN A 171 16.71 5.95 -0.71
CA GLN A 171 16.41 4.55 -1.02
C GLN A 171 16.92 4.16 -2.40
N TRP A 172 17.40 2.93 -2.54
CA TRP A 172 17.70 2.32 -3.83
C TRP A 172 16.45 1.67 -4.40
N ASN A 173 16.04 2.14 -5.57
CA ASN A 173 14.83 1.71 -6.25
C ASN A 173 15.08 0.45 -7.08
N HIS A 174 14.05 -0.40 -7.21
CA HIS A 174 13.94 -1.55 -8.16
C HIS A 174 15.29 -2.12 -8.63
N PRO A 175 16.08 -2.76 -7.75
CA PRO A 175 17.47 -3.16 -8.03
C PRO A 175 17.62 -4.19 -9.16
N GLY A 176 16.52 -4.79 -9.62
CA GLY A 176 16.46 -5.73 -10.74
C GLY A 176 16.09 -5.09 -12.08
N TRP A 177 15.67 -3.84 -12.09
CA TRP A 177 15.21 -3.22 -13.32
C TRP A 177 16.34 -3.00 -14.32
N GLY A 178 16.11 -3.45 -15.56
CA GLY A 178 17.05 -3.24 -16.66
C GLY A 178 18.37 -4.03 -16.56
N VAL A 179 18.49 -4.98 -15.63
CA VAL A 179 19.70 -5.79 -15.44
C VAL A 179 19.41 -7.30 -15.53
N ASN A 180 20.38 -8.07 -16.01
CA ASN A 180 20.26 -9.53 -16.05
C ASN A 180 20.55 -10.20 -14.70
N GLU A 181 21.27 -9.52 -13.82
CA GLU A 181 21.68 -10.03 -12.51
C GLU A 181 21.70 -8.88 -11.50
N ILE A 182 21.02 -9.09 -10.39
CA ILE A 182 20.96 -8.10 -9.30
C ILE A 182 22.22 -8.24 -8.45
N LYS A 183 23.02 -7.18 -8.38
CA LYS A 183 24.30 -7.15 -7.65
C LYS A 183 24.41 -5.96 -6.73
N TRP A 184 25.07 -6.19 -5.60
CA TRP A 184 25.56 -5.11 -4.74
C TRP A 184 26.90 -4.62 -5.32
N HIS A 185 26.91 -3.38 -5.86
CA HIS A 185 28.09 -2.80 -6.49
C HIS A 185 28.91 -1.98 -5.48
N ASP A 186 30.18 -1.67 -5.84
CA ASP A 186 31.08 -0.87 -4.99
C ASP A 186 30.50 0.48 -4.62
N VAL A 187 29.74 1.11 -5.52
CA VAL A 187 29.06 2.38 -5.23
C VAL A 187 27.99 2.24 -4.16
N HIS A 188 27.22 1.15 -4.14
CA HIS A 188 26.24 0.90 -3.08
C HIS A 188 26.92 0.64 -1.74
N GLU A 189 28.07 -0.03 -1.75
CA GLU A 189 28.89 -0.23 -0.55
C GLU A 189 29.48 1.10 -0.04
N GLU A 190 29.91 1.99 -0.96
CA GLU A 190 30.37 3.33 -0.61
C GLU A 190 29.24 4.17 0.02
N LEU A 191 28.05 4.21 -0.62
CA LEU A 191 26.88 4.94 -0.12
C LEU A 191 26.45 4.40 1.25
N TYR A 192 26.44 3.08 1.41
CA TYR A 192 26.12 2.44 2.68
C TYR A 192 27.10 2.82 3.80
N LYS A 193 28.42 2.74 3.53
CA LYS A 193 29.48 3.11 4.51
C LYS A 193 29.44 4.59 4.90
N LYS A 194 29.06 5.46 3.98
CA LYS A 194 28.85 6.89 4.25
C LYS A 194 27.54 7.17 5.02
N GLY A 195 26.66 6.17 5.18
CA GLY A 195 25.33 6.36 5.75
C GLY A 195 24.37 7.13 4.82
N TRP A 196 24.67 7.18 3.52
CA TRP A 196 23.86 7.86 2.50
C TRP A 196 22.81 6.94 1.88
N LEU A 197 22.95 5.64 1.99
CA LEU A 197 21.92 4.65 1.59
C LEU A 197 21.18 4.17 2.84
N ASN A 198 19.89 4.48 2.91
CA ASN A 198 19.06 4.22 4.09
C ASN A 198 18.10 3.04 3.92
N GLY A 199 17.64 2.78 2.69
CA GLY A 199 16.67 1.73 2.41
C GLY A 199 16.79 1.17 0.99
N ILE A 200 16.07 0.06 0.75
CA ILE A 200 16.02 -0.60 -0.58
C ILE A 200 14.57 -1.03 -0.84
N GLU A 201 14.14 -0.87 -2.07
CA GLU A 201 12.92 -1.52 -2.56
C GLU A 201 13.17 -3.02 -2.74
N VAL A 202 12.45 -3.82 -1.96
CA VAL A 202 12.43 -5.28 -2.13
C VAL A 202 11.28 -5.73 -3.00
N PHE A 203 10.30 -4.85 -3.19
CA PHE A 203 9.16 -5.02 -4.07
C PHE A 203 8.87 -3.69 -4.79
N ASN A 204 8.74 -3.74 -6.11
CA ASN A 204 8.40 -2.58 -6.92
C ASN A 204 7.45 -3.02 -8.04
N GLU A 205 6.38 -2.29 -8.27
CA GLU A 205 5.33 -2.60 -9.25
C GLU A 205 4.79 -4.03 -9.09
N PHE A 206 5.31 -5.00 -9.85
CA PHE A 206 4.97 -6.43 -9.82
C PHE A 206 6.18 -7.32 -9.56
N GLU A 207 7.33 -6.74 -9.31
CA GLU A 207 8.59 -7.47 -9.16
C GLU A 207 9.03 -7.59 -7.70
N TRP A 208 9.38 -8.80 -7.31
CA TRP A 208 9.99 -9.07 -6.02
C TRP A 208 11.48 -9.38 -6.16
N TYR A 209 12.29 -8.74 -5.31
CA TYR A 209 13.74 -8.86 -5.29
C TYR A 209 14.24 -9.59 -4.03
N PRO A 210 14.26 -10.95 -4.02
CA PRO A 210 14.66 -11.71 -2.83
C PRO A 210 16.05 -11.35 -2.31
N VAL A 211 17.02 -11.14 -3.21
CA VAL A 211 18.39 -10.79 -2.82
C VAL A 211 18.46 -9.42 -2.15
N ALA A 212 17.59 -8.49 -2.52
CA ALA A 212 17.51 -7.18 -1.87
C ALA A 212 17.03 -7.32 -0.42
N LEU A 213 16.12 -8.27 -0.14
CA LEU A 213 15.69 -8.56 1.23
C LEU A 213 16.85 -9.17 2.07
N ASP A 214 17.69 -10.00 1.48
CA ASP A 214 18.90 -10.49 2.16
C ASP A 214 19.80 -9.29 2.54
N TRP A 215 20.05 -8.32 1.62
CA TRP A 215 20.84 -7.12 1.93
C TRP A 215 20.20 -6.22 2.98
N VAL A 216 18.87 -6.04 2.93
CA VAL A 216 18.12 -5.29 3.95
C VAL A 216 18.37 -5.89 5.33
N ASN A 217 18.29 -7.21 5.46
CA ASN A 217 18.50 -7.90 6.73
C ASN A 217 19.97 -7.87 7.18
N GLU A 218 20.93 -8.14 6.28
CA GLU A 218 22.37 -8.20 6.57
C GLU A 218 22.94 -6.82 6.93
N LYS A 219 22.52 -5.78 6.21
CA LYS A 219 23.04 -4.41 6.37
C LYS A 219 22.15 -3.55 7.25
N ASN A 220 21.07 -4.10 7.80
CA ASN A 220 20.10 -3.38 8.62
C ASN A 220 19.59 -2.09 7.95
N LEU A 221 19.18 -2.21 6.67
CA LEU A 221 18.57 -1.14 5.91
C LEU A 221 17.04 -1.12 6.08
N THR A 222 16.41 -0.05 5.65
CA THR A 222 14.94 0.05 5.67
C THR A 222 14.35 -0.73 4.50
N LEU A 223 13.35 -1.56 4.82
CA LEU A 223 12.58 -2.35 3.88
C LEU A 223 11.50 -1.49 3.24
N LEU A 224 11.43 -1.45 1.91
CA LEU A 224 10.44 -0.68 1.17
C LEU A 224 9.77 -1.52 0.07
N GLY A 225 8.51 -1.20 -0.21
CA GLY A 225 7.75 -1.72 -1.33
C GLY A 225 6.81 -0.64 -1.84
N ASN A 226 6.93 -0.29 -3.12
CA ASN A 226 6.27 0.85 -3.73
C ASN A 226 5.74 0.50 -5.12
N THR A 227 4.98 1.41 -5.73
CA THR A 227 4.36 1.16 -7.04
C THR A 227 5.23 1.52 -8.22
N ASP A 228 6.03 2.57 -8.11
CA ASP A 228 6.69 3.17 -9.29
C ASP A 228 5.69 3.52 -10.41
N VAL A 229 4.49 3.95 -10.00
CA VAL A 229 3.35 4.08 -10.91
C VAL A 229 3.53 5.23 -11.89
N HIS A 230 3.46 4.93 -13.18
CA HIS A 230 3.53 5.86 -14.29
C HIS A 230 2.17 6.08 -14.96
N ASP A 231 1.36 5.03 -15.09
CA ASP A 231 0.02 5.07 -15.69
C ASP A 231 -1.06 5.38 -14.62
N VAL A 232 -2.31 5.46 -15.02
CA VAL A 232 -3.46 5.52 -14.11
C VAL A 232 -3.49 4.26 -13.27
N ILE A 233 -3.57 4.42 -11.94
CA ILE A 233 -3.43 3.30 -11.01
C ILE A 233 -4.45 2.18 -11.24
N GLU A 234 -5.69 2.53 -11.57
CA GLU A 234 -6.77 1.57 -11.83
C GLU A 234 -6.50 0.64 -13.04
N ARG A 235 -5.53 0.99 -13.90
CA ARG A 235 -5.13 0.12 -15.02
C ARG A 235 -4.15 -0.96 -14.61
N LEU A 236 -3.43 -0.75 -13.52
CA LEU A 236 -2.41 -1.65 -13.00
C LEU A 236 -2.96 -2.52 -11.87
N TYR A 237 -3.82 -1.95 -11.03
CA TYR A 237 -4.36 -2.62 -9.84
C TYR A 237 -5.88 -2.51 -9.81
N ASP A 238 -6.56 -3.65 -9.80
CA ASP A 238 -8.02 -3.72 -9.72
C ASP A 238 -8.47 -4.01 -8.28
N PHE A 239 -8.81 -2.95 -7.55
CA PHE A 239 -9.28 -3.06 -6.16
C PHE A 239 -10.60 -3.80 -6.01
N GLN A 240 -11.37 -3.94 -7.08
CA GLN A 240 -12.64 -4.68 -7.04
C GLN A 240 -12.41 -6.19 -7.01
N THR A 241 -11.24 -6.65 -7.46
CA THR A 241 -10.92 -8.08 -7.59
C THR A 241 -9.89 -8.58 -6.59
N THR A 242 -9.39 -7.80 -5.65
CA THR A 242 -8.40 -8.16 -4.62
C THR A 242 -6.95 -7.69 -4.87
N THR A 243 -6.67 -7.06 -5.99
CA THR A 243 -5.30 -6.63 -6.29
C THR A 243 -5.09 -5.22 -5.80
N HIS A 244 -4.62 -5.03 -4.57
CA HIS A 244 -4.19 -3.72 -4.09
C HIS A 244 -2.78 -3.39 -4.59
N ARG A 245 -2.46 -2.09 -4.65
CA ARG A 245 -1.08 -1.65 -4.93
C ARG A 245 -0.11 -2.16 -3.87
N PRO A 246 1.14 -2.45 -4.23
CA PRO A 246 2.16 -2.64 -3.21
C PRO A 246 2.30 -1.37 -2.38
N MET A 247 2.56 -1.55 -1.08
CA MET A 247 2.71 -0.43 -0.17
C MET A 247 3.70 -0.73 0.95
N THR A 248 4.37 0.32 1.40
CA THR A 248 5.16 0.30 2.62
C THR A 248 4.26 0.61 3.81
N LEU A 249 4.12 -0.33 4.74
CA LEU A 249 3.48 -0.12 6.02
C LEU A 249 4.48 0.46 6.99
N VAL A 250 4.25 1.69 7.42
CA VAL A 250 5.15 2.43 8.33
C VAL A 250 4.61 2.38 9.75
N LEU A 251 5.42 1.88 10.69
CA LEU A 251 5.10 1.86 12.12
C LEU A 251 5.49 3.21 12.71
N ALA A 252 4.61 4.19 12.61
CA ALA A 252 4.82 5.56 13.08
C ALA A 252 4.20 5.78 14.46
N LYS A 253 4.85 6.58 15.31
CA LYS A 253 4.26 6.99 16.59
C LYS A 253 3.15 8.00 16.40
N GLU A 254 3.28 8.85 15.39
CA GLU A 254 2.33 9.89 15.06
C GLU A 254 2.05 9.89 13.56
N ARG A 255 0.81 10.25 13.17
CA ARG A 255 0.42 10.40 11.78
C ARG A 255 0.86 11.77 11.25
N THR A 256 2.16 11.95 11.11
CA THR A 256 2.82 13.16 10.59
C THR A 256 3.95 12.79 9.64
N GLU A 257 4.43 13.77 8.86
CA GLU A 257 5.60 13.60 8.01
C GLU A 257 6.84 13.25 8.83
N GLU A 258 7.03 13.91 9.97
CA GLU A 258 8.14 13.67 10.90
C GLU A 258 8.05 12.27 11.52
N GLY A 259 6.84 11.81 11.86
CA GLY A 259 6.59 10.46 12.37
C GLY A 259 6.95 9.38 11.35
N ILE A 260 6.66 9.62 10.06
CA ILE A 260 7.06 8.75 8.96
C ILE A 260 8.57 8.79 8.79
N LYS A 261 9.18 9.98 8.74
CA LYS A 261 10.63 10.16 8.63
C LYS A 261 11.38 9.42 9.74
N ASP A 262 10.97 9.62 10.98
CA ASP A 262 11.54 8.91 12.14
C ASP A 262 11.40 7.38 12.00
N ALA A 263 10.24 6.90 11.58
CA ALA A 263 10.03 5.46 11.39
C ALA A 263 10.91 4.89 10.29
N LEU A 264 11.06 5.57 9.15
CA LEU A 264 11.93 5.13 8.06
C LEU A 264 13.39 5.06 8.50
N PHE A 265 13.94 6.12 9.11
CA PHE A 265 15.32 6.10 9.61
C PHE A 265 15.56 5.05 10.70
N ASN A 266 14.52 4.68 11.45
CA ASN A 266 14.57 3.62 12.47
C ASN A 266 14.17 2.23 11.96
N ARG A 267 13.95 2.07 10.65
CA ARG A 267 13.67 0.77 9.99
C ARG A 267 12.40 0.10 10.53
N ARG A 268 11.41 0.91 10.89
CA ARG A 268 10.12 0.46 11.39
C ARG A 268 9.12 0.38 10.23
N THR A 269 9.36 -0.59 9.35
CA THR A 269 8.55 -0.81 8.14
C THR A 269 8.25 -2.28 7.93
N MET A 270 7.15 -2.53 7.21
CA MET A 270 6.81 -3.79 6.57
C MET A 270 6.36 -3.48 5.13
N VAL A 271 6.40 -4.45 4.24
CA VAL A 271 5.87 -4.34 2.88
C VAL A 271 4.63 -5.21 2.75
N TYR A 272 3.57 -4.66 2.19
CA TYR A 272 2.32 -5.36 1.91
C TYR A 272 2.07 -5.41 0.41
N PHE A 273 1.96 -6.61 -0.15
CA PHE A 273 1.72 -6.87 -1.57
C PHE A 273 1.03 -8.23 -1.76
N TYR A 274 0.01 -8.30 -2.61
CA TYR A 274 -0.71 -9.55 -2.94
C TYR A 274 -0.99 -10.46 -1.73
N ASP A 275 -1.60 -9.97 -0.69
CA ASP A 275 -1.86 -10.68 0.56
C ASP A 275 -0.59 -11.15 1.33
N ASN A 276 0.60 -10.78 0.89
CA ASN A 276 1.83 -11.10 1.60
C ASN A 276 2.30 -9.90 2.41
N LEU A 277 2.76 -10.17 3.62
CA LEU A 277 3.49 -9.22 4.43
C LEU A 277 4.95 -9.65 4.53
N MET A 278 5.85 -8.68 4.38
CA MET A 278 7.28 -8.87 4.50
C MET A 278 7.82 -7.89 5.54
N GLY A 279 8.66 -8.37 6.44
CA GLY A 279 9.21 -7.50 7.48
C GLY A 279 10.02 -8.24 8.52
N LYS A 280 10.50 -7.48 9.50
CA LYS A 280 11.19 -8.06 10.67
C LYS A 280 10.26 -9.00 11.42
N LYS A 281 10.80 -10.11 11.90
CA LYS A 281 10.07 -11.14 12.63
C LYS A 281 9.25 -10.56 13.78
N GLU A 282 9.81 -9.63 14.54
CA GLU A 282 9.13 -8.98 15.67
C GLU A 282 7.86 -8.23 15.27
N TYR A 283 7.87 -7.53 14.11
CA TYR A 283 6.69 -6.80 13.63
C TYR A 283 5.65 -7.73 13.02
N LEU A 284 6.09 -8.76 12.29
CA LEU A 284 5.19 -9.76 11.73
C LEU A 284 4.50 -10.58 12.82
N ASP A 285 5.21 -10.94 13.90
CA ASP A 285 4.64 -11.65 15.05
C ASP A 285 3.57 -10.80 15.75
N LYS A 286 3.88 -9.54 16.05
CA LYS A 286 2.92 -8.61 16.66
C LYS A 286 1.73 -8.34 15.73
N PHE A 287 1.96 -8.24 14.42
CA PHE A 287 0.90 -8.09 13.44
C PHE A 287 -0.04 -9.30 13.46
N PHE A 288 0.52 -10.51 13.42
CA PHE A 288 -0.27 -11.74 13.44
C PHE A 288 -1.14 -11.82 14.68
N TRP A 289 -0.55 -11.65 15.87
CA TRP A 289 -1.28 -11.74 17.13
C TRP A 289 -2.21 -10.55 17.40
N GLY A 290 -1.96 -9.41 16.81
CA GLY A 290 -2.88 -8.27 16.82
C GLY A 290 -4.13 -8.51 15.97
N ALA A 291 -3.98 -9.29 14.88
CA ALA A 291 -5.06 -9.61 13.95
C ALA A 291 -5.82 -10.88 14.33
N VAL A 292 -5.13 -11.88 14.89
CA VAL A 292 -5.64 -13.24 15.08
C VAL A 292 -5.93 -13.53 16.55
N GLN A 293 -7.15 -13.99 16.81
CA GLN A 293 -7.59 -14.46 18.12
C GLN A 293 -8.01 -15.92 18.03
N VAL A 294 -7.54 -16.74 18.98
CA VAL A 294 -7.92 -18.16 19.12
C VAL A 294 -8.84 -18.30 20.32
N SER A 295 -10.04 -18.81 20.12
CA SER A 295 -11.00 -19.03 21.21
C SER A 295 -10.57 -20.22 22.09
N PRO A 296 -11.07 -20.30 23.34
CA PRO A 296 -11.11 -21.56 24.04
C PRO A 296 -11.93 -22.60 23.27
N VAL A 297 -11.75 -23.88 23.60
CA VAL A 297 -12.63 -24.95 23.10
C VAL A 297 -14.06 -24.65 23.52
N TYR A 298 -14.95 -24.39 22.58
CA TYR A 298 -16.35 -24.06 22.86
C TYR A 298 -17.27 -25.28 22.79
N TYR A 299 -16.84 -26.33 22.07
CA TYR A 299 -17.55 -27.58 22.01
C TYR A 299 -16.60 -28.78 22.03
N SER A 300 -16.95 -29.83 22.74
CA SER A 300 -16.15 -31.06 22.92
C SER A 300 -17.04 -32.30 22.78
N SER A 301 -16.74 -33.12 21.76
CA SER A 301 -17.33 -34.47 21.62
C SER A 301 -16.39 -35.53 22.23
N GLU A 302 -16.74 -36.79 22.13
CA GLU A 302 -15.88 -37.90 22.63
C GLU A 302 -14.49 -37.89 21.94
N LYS A 303 -14.44 -37.55 20.63
CA LYS A 303 -13.22 -37.68 19.80
C LYS A 303 -12.64 -36.35 19.35
N ARG A 304 -13.36 -35.24 19.48
CA ARG A 304 -12.96 -33.97 18.86
C ARG A 304 -13.21 -32.77 19.77
N ASN A 305 -12.33 -31.79 19.68
CA ASN A 305 -12.50 -30.47 20.24
C ASN A 305 -12.72 -29.46 19.10
N TYR A 306 -13.56 -28.47 19.35
CA TYR A 306 -13.90 -27.42 18.39
C TYR A 306 -13.56 -26.06 18.99
N LEU A 307 -12.85 -25.26 18.23
CA LEU A 307 -12.47 -23.90 18.59
C LEU A 307 -12.58 -23.00 17.36
N GLU A 308 -12.55 -21.72 17.59
CA GLU A 308 -12.63 -20.70 16.54
C GLU A 308 -11.32 -19.93 16.46
N ILE A 309 -10.88 -19.63 15.25
CA ILE A 309 -9.83 -18.65 14.98
C ILE A 309 -10.45 -17.49 14.23
N LYS A 310 -10.37 -16.30 14.79
CA LYS A 310 -10.90 -15.07 14.22
C LYS A 310 -9.76 -14.22 13.69
N ASN A 311 -9.94 -13.69 12.48
CA ASN A 311 -9.08 -12.67 11.88
C ASN A 311 -9.83 -11.35 11.80
N SER A 312 -9.31 -10.30 12.42
CA SER A 312 -9.89 -8.95 12.41
C SER A 312 -9.30 -8.02 11.35
N SER A 313 -8.27 -8.46 10.62
CA SER A 313 -7.58 -7.67 9.61
C SER A 313 -8.05 -7.98 8.18
N ASP A 314 -7.65 -7.13 7.24
CA ASP A 314 -7.86 -7.36 5.80
C ASP A 314 -6.78 -8.26 5.17
N VAL A 315 -5.79 -8.70 5.94
CA VAL A 315 -4.78 -9.65 5.50
C VAL A 315 -5.23 -11.07 5.81
N PRO A 316 -5.44 -11.95 4.82
CA PRO A 316 -5.71 -13.37 5.09
C PRO A 316 -4.43 -14.06 5.57
N PHE A 317 -4.56 -15.16 6.31
CA PHE A 317 -3.40 -15.94 6.75
C PHE A 317 -3.51 -17.38 6.28
N ARG A 318 -2.40 -17.91 5.77
CA ARG A 318 -2.25 -19.29 5.32
C ARG A 318 -1.23 -19.98 6.21
N LEU A 319 -1.70 -20.89 7.05
CA LEU A 319 -0.89 -21.60 8.04
C LEU A 319 -0.64 -23.04 7.59
N LYS A 320 0.60 -23.46 7.67
CA LYS A 320 1.04 -24.84 7.41
C LYS A 320 1.71 -25.41 8.65
N LYS A 321 1.23 -26.56 9.08
CA LYS A 321 1.80 -27.24 10.26
C LYS A 321 3.25 -27.65 10.01
N VAL A 322 4.13 -27.29 10.93
CA VAL A 322 5.55 -27.66 10.89
C VAL A 322 5.79 -29.00 11.56
N ASP A 323 5.15 -29.23 12.70
CA ASP A 323 5.30 -30.43 13.49
C ASP A 323 4.47 -31.59 12.92
N LYS A 324 5.12 -32.43 12.11
CA LYS A 324 4.49 -33.58 11.45
C LYS A 324 4.10 -34.70 12.43
N ALA A 325 4.64 -34.74 13.62
CA ALA A 325 4.32 -35.75 14.64
C ALA A 325 2.94 -35.50 15.27
N ARG A 326 2.46 -34.28 15.27
CA ARG A 326 1.18 -33.86 15.87
C ARG A 326 0.00 -34.16 14.94
N LYS A 327 -0.47 -35.42 14.96
CA LYS A 327 -1.52 -35.92 14.05
C LYS A 327 -2.92 -35.41 14.35
N GLY A 328 -3.21 -35.00 15.57
CA GLY A 328 -4.51 -34.49 16.00
C GLY A 328 -4.85 -33.08 15.52
N TYR A 329 -3.97 -32.43 14.78
CA TYR A 329 -4.07 -31.03 14.38
C TYR A 329 -4.08 -30.87 12.86
N PRO A 330 -4.84 -29.90 12.29
CA PRO A 330 -4.90 -29.68 10.84
C PRO A 330 -3.53 -29.45 10.23
N GLU A 331 -3.31 -30.00 9.04
CA GLU A 331 -2.09 -29.77 8.26
C GLU A 331 -2.03 -28.34 7.70
N ARG A 332 -3.18 -27.77 7.35
CA ARG A 332 -3.35 -26.40 6.86
C ARG A 332 -4.53 -25.74 7.53
N ILE A 333 -4.40 -24.44 7.79
CA ILE A 333 -5.48 -23.59 8.28
C ILE A 333 -5.46 -22.32 7.41
N GLU A 334 -6.54 -22.07 6.71
CA GLU A 334 -6.75 -20.82 5.99
C GLU A 334 -7.68 -19.94 6.82
N ILE A 335 -7.24 -18.73 7.12
CA ILE A 335 -7.99 -17.75 7.91
C ILE A 335 -8.24 -16.54 7.00
N PRO A 336 -9.42 -16.47 6.35
CA PRO A 336 -9.72 -15.36 5.43
C PRO A 336 -9.72 -14.01 6.17
N ALA A 337 -9.53 -12.94 5.41
CA ALA A 337 -9.64 -11.57 5.90
C ALA A 337 -11.03 -11.33 6.51
N ARG A 338 -11.09 -10.71 7.69
CA ARG A 338 -12.35 -10.34 8.37
C ARG A 338 -13.29 -11.51 8.68
N HIS A 339 -12.78 -12.72 8.77
CA HIS A 339 -13.59 -13.91 9.02
C HIS A 339 -13.11 -14.71 10.21
N SER A 340 -13.99 -15.60 10.66
CA SER A 340 -13.70 -16.63 11.63
C SER A 340 -13.76 -18.00 10.96
N VAL A 341 -12.90 -18.91 11.40
CA VAL A 341 -12.89 -20.30 10.94
C VAL A 341 -12.98 -21.25 12.13
N THR A 342 -13.78 -22.28 12.00
CA THR A 342 -13.83 -23.37 12.99
C THR A 342 -12.67 -24.33 12.75
N VAL A 343 -11.88 -24.56 13.78
CA VAL A 343 -10.81 -25.55 13.77
C VAL A 343 -11.22 -26.76 14.61
N VAL A 344 -11.00 -27.95 14.06
CA VAL A 344 -11.34 -29.22 14.69
C VAL A 344 -10.06 -29.94 15.06
N LEU A 345 -9.88 -30.21 16.37
CA LEU A 345 -8.74 -30.95 16.88
C LEU A 345 -9.18 -32.36 17.28
N SER A 346 -8.37 -33.38 16.94
CA SER A 346 -8.60 -34.75 17.46
C SER A 346 -8.08 -34.87 18.88
N LYS A 347 -8.79 -35.66 19.70
CA LYS A 347 -8.39 -36.02 21.05
C LYS A 347 -7.41 -37.22 21.11
N ASP A 348 -7.10 -37.80 19.96
CA ASP A 348 -6.19 -38.94 19.86
C ASP A 348 -4.72 -38.58 20.06
N ASP A 349 -4.39 -37.26 20.04
CA ASP A 349 -3.05 -36.77 20.34
C ASP A 349 -2.88 -36.54 21.85
N ASN A 350 -2.18 -37.43 22.50
CA ASN A 350 -1.89 -37.35 23.94
C ASN A 350 -0.79 -36.34 24.30
N ASN A 351 -0.20 -35.66 23.29
CA ASN A 351 0.81 -34.64 23.50
C ASN A 351 0.15 -33.32 23.96
N THR A 352 0.55 -32.87 25.12
CA THR A 352 0.20 -31.54 25.62
C THR A 352 1.18 -30.50 25.08
N GLY A 353 0.71 -29.32 24.76
CA GLY A 353 1.53 -28.20 24.32
C GLY A 353 1.17 -27.68 22.96
N LYS A 354 1.66 -26.49 22.68
CA LYS A 354 1.37 -25.75 21.44
C LYS A 354 1.99 -26.43 20.22
N VAL A 355 1.30 -26.27 19.09
CA VAL A 355 1.73 -26.80 17.79
C VAL A 355 2.27 -25.66 16.93
N GLN A 356 3.42 -25.88 16.34
CA GLN A 356 4.07 -24.89 15.46
C GLN A 356 3.45 -24.91 14.07
N TYR A 357 3.12 -23.71 13.59
CA TYR A 357 2.66 -23.44 12.24
C TYR A 357 3.56 -22.39 11.59
N GLU A 358 3.89 -22.60 10.35
CA GLU A 358 4.48 -21.61 9.47
C GLU A 358 3.35 -20.80 8.83
N VAL A 359 3.41 -19.47 8.91
CA VAL A 359 2.47 -18.57 8.22
C VAL A 359 3.04 -18.26 6.85
N GLU A 360 2.56 -18.96 5.80
CA GLU A 360 3.17 -19.00 4.47
C GLU A 360 3.29 -17.63 3.79
N ASN A 361 2.41 -16.69 4.15
CA ASN A 361 2.39 -15.34 3.59
C ASN A 361 2.95 -14.23 4.51
N LEU A 362 3.63 -14.61 5.59
CA LEU A 362 4.40 -13.67 6.42
C LEU A 362 5.90 -13.94 6.26
N ILE A 363 6.57 -13.09 5.49
CA ILE A 363 7.92 -13.32 4.96
C ILE A 363 8.96 -12.59 5.82
N VAL A 364 9.80 -13.32 6.52
CA VAL A 364 10.92 -12.78 7.33
C VAL A 364 12.18 -12.61 6.48
N SER A 365 12.46 -13.60 5.65
CA SER A 365 13.57 -13.59 4.67
C SER A 365 13.17 -14.40 3.44
N PRO A 366 13.94 -14.40 2.37
CA PRO A 366 13.65 -15.23 1.19
C PRO A 366 13.47 -16.72 1.51
N ARG A 367 14.06 -17.18 2.62
CA ARG A 367 14.08 -18.60 3.03
C ARG A 367 13.28 -18.86 4.32
N GLU A 368 12.81 -17.82 5.01
CA GLU A 368 12.13 -17.94 6.31
C GLU A 368 10.76 -17.25 6.29
N LYS A 369 9.77 -17.96 6.79
CA LYS A 369 8.42 -17.45 7.06
C LYS A 369 8.22 -17.36 8.57
N LEU A 370 7.30 -16.51 9.01
CA LEU A 370 6.94 -16.43 10.42
C LEU A 370 6.41 -17.78 10.90
N GLN A 371 6.92 -18.24 12.04
CA GLN A 371 6.38 -19.39 12.76
C GLN A 371 5.63 -18.93 14.00
N VAL A 372 4.45 -19.49 14.20
CA VAL A 372 3.57 -19.21 15.35
C VAL A 372 3.19 -20.50 16.06
N ALA A 373 2.97 -20.43 17.36
CA ALA A 373 2.59 -21.55 18.19
C ALA A 373 1.10 -21.46 18.56
N LEU A 374 0.28 -22.36 18.02
CA LEU A 374 -1.17 -22.43 18.23
C LEU A 374 -1.55 -23.66 19.07
N PHE A 375 -2.69 -23.57 19.81
CA PHE A 375 -3.36 -24.65 20.55
C PHE A 375 -2.66 -25.18 21.79
#